data_6ad51f3342d66a5ebd52288520daa3a4
#
_entry.id   6ad51f3342d66a5ebd52288520daa3a4
#
_cell.length_a   1.000
_cell.length_b   1.000
_cell.length_c   1.000
_cell.angle_alpha   90.00
_cell.angle_beta   90.00
_cell.angle_gamma   90.00
#
_symmetry.space_group_name_H-M   'P 1'
#
loop_
_entity.id
_entity.type
_entity.pdbx_description
1 polymer ?
#
loop_
_entity_poly.entity_id
_entity_poly.type
_entity_poly.pdbx_seq_one_letter_code
_entity_poly.pdbx_strand_id
1 'polypeptide(L)'
;MRRIEGWERRFADYLLARKDIPFEWGANDCATFMFGAVATITGQAMRPVTWSSALEAARVIEADGGLGNAACAPLGRPSQNWREIRRGDVATIDQDGRPAICVCTGQTLCGPGPNGLEHLPLDRAINVWKVG
;
A
#
# COMPACT_ATOMS: atom_id res chain seq x y z
N MET A 1 -15.78 -1.96 2.13
CA MET A 1 -15.27 -0.64 2.58
C MET A 1 -15.78 0.45 1.66
N ARG A 2 -16.06 1.62 2.21
CA ARG A 2 -16.45 2.80 1.43
C ARG A 2 -15.49 3.92 1.73
N ARG A 3 -15.22 4.76 0.74
CA ARG A 3 -14.44 5.98 0.95
C ARG A 3 -15.29 6.98 1.72
N ILE A 4 -14.70 7.57 2.76
CA ILE A 4 -15.41 8.57 3.57
C ILE A 4 -15.41 9.92 2.86
N GLU A 5 -16.39 10.78 3.20
CA GLU A 5 -16.45 12.13 2.68
C GLU A 5 -15.18 12.90 3.05
N GLY A 6 -14.60 13.61 2.07
CA GLY A 6 -13.36 14.36 2.25
C GLY A 6 -12.10 13.50 2.20
N TRP A 7 -12.20 12.26 1.74
CA TRP A 7 -11.05 11.34 1.67
C TRP A 7 -9.91 11.90 0.81
N GLU A 8 -10.22 12.66 -0.22
CA GLU A 8 -9.20 13.19 -1.14
C GLU A 8 -8.22 14.11 -0.40
N ARG A 9 -8.73 15.00 0.43
CA ARG A 9 -7.89 15.89 1.23
C ARG A 9 -7.16 15.12 2.32
N ARG A 10 -7.84 14.22 2.98
CA ARG A 10 -7.22 13.39 4.03
C ARG A 10 -6.07 12.57 3.46
N PHE A 11 -6.27 12.00 2.28
CA PHE A 11 -5.22 11.24 1.60
C PHE A 11 -4.05 12.14 1.19
N ALA A 12 -4.32 13.31 0.64
CA ALA A 12 -3.27 14.28 0.31
C ALA A 12 -2.45 14.67 1.55
N ASP A 13 -3.11 14.94 2.67
CA ASP A 13 -2.45 15.28 3.94
C ASP A 13 -1.63 14.10 4.47
N TYR A 14 -2.13 12.87 4.31
CA TYR A 14 -1.40 11.66 4.69
C TYR A 14 -0.09 11.52 3.91
N LEU A 15 -0.16 11.69 2.59
CA LEU A 15 1.02 11.62 1.73
C LEU A 15 2.04 12.72 2.07
N LEU A 16 1.56 13.93 2.29
CA LEU A 16 2.43 15.06 2.65
C LEU A 16 3.14 14.82 3.98
N ALA A 17 2.42 14.30 4.97
CA ALA A 17 2.98 14.00 6.29
C ALA A 17 4.06 12.90 6.24
N ARG A 18 4.01 12.02 5.23
CA ARG A 18 4.95 10.90 5.09
C ARG A 18 6.03 11.11 4.03
N LYS A 19 5.99 12.24 3.36
CA LYS A 19 6.86 12.54 2.22
C LYS A 19 8.33 12.27 2.52
N ASP A 20 8.82 12.66 3.69
CA ASP A 20 10.23 12.59 4.05
C ASP A 20 10.53 11.51 5.13
N ILE A 21 9.54 10.69 5.48
CA ILE A 21 9.72 9.64 6.48
C ILE A 21 10.35 8.41 5.80
N PRO A 22 11.53 7.96 6.28
CA PRO A 22 12.18 6.81 5.66
C PRO A 22 11.48 5.50 5.98
N PHE A 23 11.77 4.48 5.17
CA PHE A 23 11.32 3.11 5.39
C PHE A 23 11.76 2.61 6.78
N GLU A 24 10.84 1.96 7.48
CA GLU A 24 11.11 1.31 8.77
C GLU A 24 10.19 0.11 8.94
N TRP A 25 10.77 -1.06 9.18
CA TRP A 25 9.99 -2.28 9.39
C TRP A 25 9.01 -2.14 10.57
N GLY A 26 7.75 -2.49 10.33
CA GLY A 26 6.69 -2.46 11.34
C GLY A 26 6.08 -1.08 11.60
N ALA A 27 6.75 0.00 11.18
CA ALA A 27 6.28 1.37 11.40
C ALA A 27 5.98 2.12 10.10
N ASN A 28 6.83 1.97 9.08
CA ASN A 28 6.68 2.62 7.79
C ASN A 28 7.29 1.75 6.67
N ASP A 29 6.88 0.50 6.59
CA ASP A 29 7.17 -0.37 5.47
C ASP A 29 6.03 -0.27 4.43
N CYS A 30 6.13 -1.00 3.32
CA CYS A 30 5.14 -0.90 2.25
C CYS A 30 3.73 -1.29 2.71
N ALA A 31 3.60 -2.30 3.55
CA ALA A 31 2.31 -2.74 4.06
C ALA A 31 1.72 -1.76 5.08
N THR A 32 2.50 -1.33 6.06
CA THR A 32 2.04 -0.37 7.08
C THR A 32 1.68 0.98 6.46
N PHE A 33 2.44 1.42 5.47
CA PHE A 33 2.12 2.64 4.72
C PHE A 33 0.77 2.50 4.01
N MET A 34 0.54 1.38 3.34
CA MET A 34 -0.73 1.09 2.66
C MET A 34 -1.89 0.99 3.66
N PHE A 35 -1.69 0.32 4.79
CA PHE A 35 -2.72 0.23 5.83
C PHE A 35 -3.15 1.61 6.34
N GLY A 36 -2.19 2.51 6.56
CA GLY A 36 -2.47 3.88 6.96
C GLY A 36 -3.22 4.67 5.90
N ALA A 37 -2.86 4.48 4.63
CA ALA A 37 -3.56 5.12 3.51
C ALA A 37 -5.00 4.64 3.42
N VAL A 38 -5.24 3.33 3.47
CA VAL A 38 -6.60 2.76 3.42
C VAL A 38 -7.43 3.24 4.63
N ALA A 39 -6.86 3.24 5.83
CA ALA A 39 -7.54 3.75 7.02
C ALA A 39 -7.92 5.22 6.88
N THR A 40 -7.04 6.02 6.28
CA THR A 40 -7.29 7.44 6.01
C THR A 40 -8.45 7.63 5.01
N ILE A 41 -8.51 6.79 3.98
CA ILE A 41 -9.50 6.89 2.90
C ILE A 41 -10.86 6.35 3.34
N THR A 42 -10.88 5.26 4.09
CA THR A 42 -12.11 4.52 4.41
C THR A 42 -12.56 4.65 5.86
N GLY A 43 -11.70 5.13 6.74
CA GLY A 43 -11.95 5.14 8.18
C GLY A 43 -11.85 3.76 8.85
N GLN A 44 -11.40 2.73 8.12
CA GLN A 44 -11.34 1.36 8.62
C GLN A 44 -9.92 0.82 8.62
N ALA A 45 -9.51 0.21 9.74
CA ALA A 45 -8.22 -0.44 9.84
C ALA A 45 -8.20 -1.76 9.05
N MET A 46 -7.05 -2.09 8.47
CA MET A 46 -6.87 -3.31 7.69
C MET A 46 -6.58 -4.53 8.56
N ARG A 47 -5.46 -4.51 9.26
CA ARG A 47 -5.06 -5.60 10.16
C ARG A 47 -3.99 -5.09 11.15
N PRO A 48 -3.80 -5.78 12.28
CA PRO A 48 -2.71 -5.45 13.19
C PRO A 48 -1.35 -5.71 12.56
N VAL A 49 -0.38 -4.88 12.90
CA VAL A 49 1.02 -5.07 12.52
C VAL A 49 1.68 -5.93 13.60
N THR A 50 2.19 -7.10 13.21
CA THR A 50 2.76 -8.08 14.14
C THR A 50 4.26 -8.29 13.89
N TRP A 51 4.88 -7.49 13.03
CA TRP A 51 6.29 -7.61 12.69
C TRP A 51 7.02 -6.29 12.94
N SER A 52 8.32 -6.41 13.23
CA SER A 52 9.21 -5.27 13.41
C SER A 52 10.56 -5.46 12.70
N SER A 53 10.68 -6.52 11.90
CA SER A 53 11.88 -6.82 11.13
C SER A 53 11.52 -7.45 9.78
N ALA A 54 12.49 -7.47 8.86
CA ALA A 54 12.32 -8.12 7.56
C ALA A 54 11.99 -9.61 7.71
N LEU A 55 12.65 -10.29 8.64
CA LEU A 55 12.44 -11.72 8.86
C LEU A 55 11.02 -12.00 9.38
N GLU A 56 10.56 -11.23 10.35
CA GLU A 56 9.20 -11.37 10.89
C GLU A 56 8.15 -11.10 9.81
N ALA A 57 8.35 -10.06 9.00
CA ALA A 57 7.46 -9.75 7.88
C ALA A 57 7.42 -10.89 6.87
N ALA A 58 8.59 -11.44 6.51
CA ALA A 58 8.67 -12.56 5.58
C ALA A 58 7.91 -13.79 6.09
N ARG A 59 7.95 -14.07 7.38
CA ARG A 59 7.21 -15.18 7.99
C ARG A 59 5.70 -14.98 7.91
N VAL A 60 5.22 -13.77 8.16
CA VAL A 60 3.79 -13.44 8.03
C VAL A 60 3.33 -13.58 6.57
N ILE A 61 4.11 -13.07 5.63
CA ILE A 61 3.82 -13.15 4.20
C ILE A 61 3.74 -14.61 3.74
N GLU A 62 4.69 -15.44 4.14
CA GLU A 62 4.71 -16.86 3.79
C GLU A 62 3.51 -17.60 4.40
N ALA A 63 3.22 -17.36 5.68
CA ALA A 63 2.11 -17.99 6.38
C ALA A 63 0.76 -17.67 5.74
N ASP A 64 0.60 -16.46 5.21
CA ASP A 64 -0.65 -15.99 4.59
C ASP A 64 -0.71 -16.22 3.07
N GLY A 65 0.26 -16.92 2.49
CA GLY A 65 0.23 -17.30 1.08
C GLY A 65 0.69 -16.23 0.10
N GLY A 66 1.54 -15.31 0.56
CA GLY A 66 2.14 -14.25 -0.26
C GLY A 66 1.72 -12.85 0.16
N LEU A 67 2.43 -11.85 -0.34
CA LEU A 67 2.25 -10.46 0.07
C LEU A 67 0.84 -9.93 -0.23
N GLY A 68 0.30 -10.23 -1.41
CA GLY A 68 -1.05 -9.80 -1.78
C GLY A 68 -2.10 -10.33 -0.81
N ASN A 69 -2.04 -11.62 -0.47
CA ASN A 69 -2.96 -12.22 0.50
C ASN A 69 -2.72 -11.68 1.92
N ALA A 70 -1.46 -11.54 2.31
CA ALA A 70 -1.12 -11.06 3.64
C ALA A 70 -1.64 -9.64 3.91
N ALA A 71 -1.55 -8.77 2.92
CA ALA A 71 -1.84 -7.36 3.09
C ALA A 71 -3.18 -6.91 2.49
N CYS A 72 -3.58 -7.48 1.36
CA CYS A 72 -4.70 -6.95 0.57
C CYS A 72 -5.97 -7.79 0.61
N ALA A 73 -5.99 -8.93 1.33
CA ALA A 73 -7.16 -9.79 1.39
C ALA A 73 -8.47 -9.07 1.76
N PRO A 74 -8.50 -8.13 2.72
CA PRO A 74 -9.71 -7.39 3.04
C PRO A 74 -10.24 -6.50 1.90
N LEU A 75 -9.44 -6.23 0.88
CA LEU A 75 -9.85 -5.40 -0.26
C LEU A 75 -10.54 -6.21 -1.36
N GLY A 76 -10.60 -7.54 -1.23
CA GLY A 76 -11.23 -8.41 -2.21
C GLY A 76 -10.29 -8.90 -3.30
N ARG A 77 -10.83 -9.17 -4.48
CA ARG A 77 -10.05 -9.71 -5.59
C ARG A 77 -9.32 -8.62 -6.36
N PRO A 78 -8.06 -8.86 -6.74
CA PRO A 78 -7.34 -7.91 -7.58
C PRO A 78 -7.76 -7.99 -9.04
N SER A 79 -7.60 -6.86 -9.75
CA SER A 79 -7.55 -6.81 -11.21
C SER A 79 -6.09 -6.89 -11.67
N GLN A 80 -5.83 -7.52 -12.81
CA GLN A 80 -4.50 -7.55 -13.41
C GLN A 80 -4.31 -6.47 -14.47
N ASN A 81 -5.27 -5.56 -14.59
CA ASN A 81 -5.22 -4.46 -15.54
C ASN A 81 -4.84 -3.15 -14.83
N TRP A 82 -3.59 -2.73 -14.97
CA TRP A 82 -3.08 -1.51 -14.32
C TRP A 82 -3.85 -0.25 -14.75
N ARG A 83 -4.48 -0.26 -15.92
CA ARG A 83 -5.26 0.87 -16.42
C ARG A 83 -6.52 1.14 -15.61
N GLU A 84 -6.95 0.18 -14.81
CA GLU A 84 -8.12 0.34 -13.93
C GLU A 84 -7.78 1.08 -12.63
N ILE A 85 -6.50 1.27 -12.34
CA ILE A 85 -6.10 1.90 -11.08
C ILE A 85 -6.53 3.36 -11.02
N ARG A 86 -7.02 3.77 -9.86
CA ARG A 86 -7.43 5.15 -9.58
C ARG A 86 -6.76 5.64 -8.30
N ARG A 87 -6.74 6.93 -8.12
CA ARG A 87 -6.19 7.55 -6.91
C ARG A 87 -6.76 6.90 -5.65
N GLY A 88 -5.87 6.50 -4.75
CA GLY A 88 -6.23 5.81 -3.51
C GLY A 88 -6.29 4.30 -3.60
N ASP A 89 -6.23 3.73 -4.80
CA ASP A 89 -6.17 2.28 -4.99
C ASP A 89 -4.78 1.74 -4.65
N VAL A 90 -4.71 0.45 -4.43
CA VAL A 90 -3.51 -0.26 -4.01
C VAL A 90 -3.03 -1.17 -5.12
N ALA A 91 -1.72 -1.30 -5.26
CA ALA A 91 -1.13 -2.21 -6.24
C ALA A 91 0.05 -2.97 -5.67
N THR A 92 0.31 -4.15 -6.22
CA THR A 92 1.61 -4.81 -6.06
C THR A 92 2.46 -4.53 -7.28
N ILE A 93 3.77 -4.46 -7.05
CA ILE A 93 4.79 -4.29 -8.08
C ILE A 93 5.86 -5.35 -7.89
N ASP A 94 6.68 -5.55 -8.93
CA ASP A 94 7.93 -6.29 -8.81
C ASP A 94 9.08 -5.29 -8.61
N GLN A 95 9.74 -5.40 -7.47
CA GLN A 95 10.87 -4.55 -7.13
C GLN A 95 12.11 -5.43 -7.00
N ASP A 96 12.92 -5.48 -8.07
CA ASP A 96 14.13 -6.28 -8.14
C ASP A 96 13.90 -7.76 -7.79
N GLY A 97 12.84 -8.35 -8.35
CA GLY A 97 12.48 -9.74 -8.14
C GLY A 97 11.67 -10.02 -6.88
N ARG A 98 11.32 -8.98 -6.12
CA ARG A 98 10.52 -9.12 -4.90
C ARG A 98 9.21 -8.34 -5.01
N PRO A 99 8.09 -8.91 -4.52
CA PRO A 99 6.85 -8.15 -4.49
C PRO A 99 6.91 -7.01 -3.48
N ALA A 100 6.34 -5.87 -3.83
CA ALA A 100 6.15 -4.75 -2.94
C ALA A 100 4.76 -4.16 -3.14
N ILE A 101 4.27 -3.40 -2.17
CA ILE A 101 2.96 -2.76 -2.22
C ILE A 101 3.14 -1.27 -2.43
N CYS A 102 2.30 -0.70 -3.29
CA CYS A 102 2.25 0.73 -3.55
C CYS A 102 0.81 1.23 -3.45
N VAL A 103 0.66 2.53 -3.23
CA VAL A 103 -0.62 3.23 -3.24
C VAL A 103 -0.62 4.21 -4.40
N CYS A 104 -1.72 4.28 -5.15
CA CYS A 104 -1.84 5.18 -6.30
C CYS A 104 -2.14 6.61 -5.84
N THR A 105 -1.32 7.55 -6.29
CA THR A 105 -1.54 8.99 -6.04
C THR A 105 -2.48 9.62 -7.06
N GLY A 106 -2.84 8.88 -8.11
CA GLY A 106 -3.53 9.39 -9.30
C GLY A 106 -2.61 9.53 -10.50
N GLN A 107 -1.35 9.89 -10.27
CA GLN A 107 -0.34 10.07 -11.32
C GLN A 107 0.81 9.07 -11.22
N THR A 108 1.06 8.55 -10.03
CA THR A 108 2.15 7.62 -9.75
C THR A 108 1.70 6.54 -8.77
N LEU A 109 2.50 5.48 -8.68
CA LEU A 109 2.48 4.55 -7.56
C LEU A 109 3.50 5.03 -6.54
N CYS A 110 3.16 5.06 -5.25
CA CYS A 110 4.11 5.48 -4.23
C CYS A 110 4.19 4.50 -3.07
N GLY A 111 5.34 4.49 -2.42
CA GLY A 111 5.61 3.72 -1.23
C GLY A 111 6.86 4.23 -0.51
N PRO A 112 7.10 3.81 0.73
CA PRO A 112 8.25 4.29 1.49
C PRO A 112 9.56 3.73 0.95
N GLY A 113 10.55 4.60 0.82
CA GLY A 113 11.90 4.27 0.45
C GLY A 113 12.91 4.72 1.50
N PRO A 114 14.21 4.57 1.24
CA PRO A 114 15.26 4.90 2.22
C PRO A 114 15.26 6.34 2.71
N ASN A 115 14.79 7.27 1.88
CA ASN A 115 14.83 8.70 2.17
C ASN A 115 13.44 9.36 2.19
N GLY A 116 12.38 8.57 2.21
CA GLY A 116 11.01 9.05 2.13
C GLY A 116 10.23 8.37 1.02
N LEU A 117 9.09 8.94 0.62
CA LEU A 117 8.26 8.36 -0.43
C LEU A 117 8.98 8.33 -1.77
N GLU A 118 8.92 7.18 -2.43
CA GLU A 118 9.36 6.97 -3.79
C GLU A 118 8.16 6.81 -4.71
N HIS A 119 8.30 7.21 -5.97
CA HIS A 119 7.24 7.20 -6.97
C HIS A 119 7.66 6.41 -8.19
N LEU A 120 6.73 5.61 -8.71
CA LEU A 120 6.91 4.79 -9.91
C LEU A 120 5.78 5.04 -10.89
N PRO A 121 5.99 4.75 -12.20
CA PRO A 121 4.93 4.84 -13.20
C PRO A 121 3.77 3.88 -12.90
N LEU A 122 2.56 4.25 -13.27
CA LEU A 122 1.35 3.46 -13.03
C LEU A 122 1.40 2.09 -13.70
N ASP A 123 2.05 1.97 -14.85
CA ASP A 123 2.13 0.72 -15.61
C ASP A 123 3.04 -0.33 -14.96
N ARG A 124 3.71 0.00 -13.85
CA ARG A 124 4.45 -0.96 -13.05
C ARG A 124 3.53 -1.82 -12.17
N ALA A 125 2.25 -1.45 -12.03
CA ALA A 125 1.30 -2.23 -11.25
C ALA A 125 1.02 -3.58 -11.90
N ILE A 126 1.16 -4.65 -11.12
CA ILE A 126 0.89 -6.04 -11.53
C ILE A 126 -0.54 -6.43 -11.15
N ASN A 127 -0.88 -6.26 -9.88
CA ASN A 127 -2.22 -6.48 -9.36
C ASN A 127 -2.73 -5.18 -8.75
N VAL A 128 -4.01 -4.90 -8.96
CA VAL A 128 -4.67 -3.68 -8.49
C VAL A 128 -5.85 -4.06 -7.63
N TRP A 129 -5.92 -3.49 -6.43
CA TRP A 129 -7.08 -3.63 -5.54
C TRP A 129 -7.78 -2.29 -5.43
N LYS A 130 -9.10 -2.31 -5.58
CA LYS A 130 -9.93 -1.14 -5.38
C LYS A 130 -10.10 -0.87 -3.88
N VAL A 131 -9.95 0.37 -3.49
CA VAL A 131 -10.18 0.83 -2.12
C VAL A 131 -11.51 1.59 -2.11
N GLY A 132 -12.54 0.92 -1.65
CA GLY A 132 -13.89 1.49 -1.63
C GLY A 132 -14.72 1.26 -2.88
#